data_4ac6867f26e4841767f8a8ee4886b082
#
_entry.id   4ac6867f26e4841767f8a8ee4886b082
#
_cell.length_a   1.000
_cell.length_b   1.000
_cell.length_c   1.000
_cell.angle_alpha   90.00
_cell.angle_beta   90.00
_cell.angle_gamma   90.00
#
_symmetry.space_group_name_H-M   'P 1'
#
loop_
_entity.id
_entity.type
_entity.pdbx_description
1 polymer ?
#
loop_
_entity_poly.entity_id
_entity_poly.type
_entity_poly.pdbx_seq_one_letter_code
_entity_poly.pdbx_strand_id
1 'polypeptide(L)'
;MRSGPALRACVALAATIVITACGGADPGPPAGGRQGGPEKTALTIGVSPTPSSAPVFIADRRGFFKEEGLTVRTEVIQAPQTVMPKILNGTMDIFKGSYVSLVNIQDSGAAKIKILHDSLAAAPGIAGVVVMNDSPLQGPKDLKGATIAVNSLDNLGTMSMSAHLKAYEVAPDQVKFVVVNFEAQLAALKESRVDAAWMVEPFLSAAQQAGARLLLDTNTGPTDALPIDGWAATEEWTARHPRTAAAFQRAVSRAQRLAVTDRAVLAEVVPLYTQTPKDAVMTMAMGTFPTSLNATRIQRVADLMYEFGYLESKVDVASMVVPIPGR
;
A
#
# COMPACT_ATOMS: atom_id res chain seq x y z
N MET A 1 -75.24 63.25 25.15
CA MET A 1 -76.66 62.85 25.26
C MET A 1 -76.75 61.33 25.19
N ARG A 2 -77.35 60.79 26.25
CA ARG A 2 -78.07 59.49 26.36
C ARG A 2 -77.27 58.23 25.99
N SER A 3 -76.90 57.48 26.96
CA SER A 3 -77.54 56.59 27.90
C SER A 3 -77.82 55.20 27.34
N GLY A 4 -77.09 54.21 27.80
CA GLY A 4 -77.30 52.98 28.49
C GLY A 4 -78.04 51.85 27.77
N PRO A 5 -78.27 50.67 28.40
CA PRO A 5 -77.43 49.95 29.39
C PRO A 5 -77.26 48.45 29.09
N ALA A 6 -76.40 47.85 29.84
CA ALA A 6 -76.23 46.42 30.24
C ALA A 6 -77.25 45.35 29.84
N LEU A 7 -76.74 44.17 29.52
CA LEU A 7 -77.36 42.90 29.99
C LEU A 7 -76.29 41.83 30.21
N ARG A 8 -76.27 41.29 31.43
CA ARG A 8 -75.52 40.17 31.92
C ARG A 8 -76.20 38.86 31.43
N ALA A 9 -75.42 37.90 30.97
CA ALA A 9 -75.85 36.53 31.00
C ALA A 9 -74.64 35.60 31.31
N CYS A 10 -74.73 35.00 32.48
CA CYS A 10 -73.88 33.86 32.91
C CYS A 10 -74.29 32.62 32.13
N VAL A 11 -73.36 31.88 31.55
CA VAL A 11 -73.58 30.44 31.25
C VAL A 11 -72.33 29.64 31.54
N ALA A 12 -72.58 28.58 32.19
CA ALA A 12 -71.82 27.56 32.81
C ALA A 12 -70.62 26.96 32.15
N LEU A 13 -69.69 26.63 33.00
CA LEU A 13 -68.51 25.82 32.89
C LEU A 13 -68.88 24.36 32.52
N ALA A 14 -68.37 23.83 31.42
CA ALA A 14 -68.26 22.39 31.19
C ALA A 14 -66.79 22.06 30.91
N ALA A 15 -66.12 21.53 31.90
CA ALA A 15 -64.78 21.02 31.81
C ALA A 15 -64.80 19.65 31.11
N THR A 16 -64.25 19.60 29.89
CA THR A 16 -63.97 18.32 29.21
C THR A 16 -62.48 17.99 29.42
N ILE A 17 -62.21 17.03 30.27
CA ILE A 17 -60.87 16.46 30.47
C ILE A 17 -60.60 15.56 29.27
N VAL A 18 -59.69 15.99 28.36
CA VAL A 18 -59.13 15.12 27.34
C VAL A 18 -57.84 14.50 27.93
N ILE A 19 -57.91 13.21 28.27
CA ILE A 19 -56.75 12.40 28.64
C ILE A 19 -56.00 12.08 27.35
N THR A 20 -54.94 12.83 27.07
CA THR A 20 -53.99 12.50 25.99
C THR A 20 -53.02 11.44 26.53
N ALA A 21 -53.19 10.20 26.11
CA ALA A 21 -52.25 9.12 26.37
C ALA A 21 -50.95 9.45 25.60
N CYS A 22 -49.93 9.89 26.30
CA CYS A 22 -48.55 9.91 25.80
C CYS A 22 -48.05 8.48 25.62
N GLY A 23 -48.17 7.95 24.42
CA GLY A 23 -47.35 6.80 23.97
C GLY A 23 -45.89 7.24 23.94
N GLY A 24 -45.12 6.86 24.94
CA GLY A 24 -43.66 7.00 24.91
C GLY A 24 -43.11 6.11 23.80
N ALA A 25 -42.76 6.71 22.66
CA ALA A 25 -41.82 6.10 21.72
C ALA A 25 -40.45 6.26 22.37
N ASP A 26 -39.84 5.15 22.80
CA ASP A 26 -38.41 5.12 23.09
C ASP A 26 -37.63 5.73 21.95
N PRO A 27 -36.77 6.73 22.14
CA PRO A 27 -35.85 7.14 21.14
C PRO A 27 -34.90 5.97 20.95
N GLY A 28 -35.07 5.25 19.82
CA GLY A 28 -34.12 4.25 19.39
C GLY A 28 -32.69 4.84 19.40
N PRO A 29 -31.66 3.99 19.59
CA PRO A 29 -30.29 4.48 19.68
C PRO A 29 -30.00 5.38 18.49
N PRO A 30 -29.32 6.54 18.71
CA PRO A 30 -29.03 7.46 17.61
C PRO A 30 -28.28 6.69 16.52
N ALA A 31 -28.87 6.66 15.34
CA ALA A 31 -28.18 6.15 14.14
C ALA A 31 -26.84 6.88 14.10
N GLY A 32 -25.74 6.11 14.22
CA GLY A 32 -24.39 6.63 14.32
C GLY A 32 -24.13 7.62 13.20
N GLY A 33 -24.26 8.90 13.52
CA GLY A 33 -24.03 9.99 12.59
C GLY A 33 -22.62 9.86 12.04
N ARG A 34 -22.45 9.88 10.74
CA ARG A 34 -21.16 10.10 10.09
C ARG A 34 -20.60 11.41 10.64
N GLN A 35 -19.76 11.32 11.65
CA GLN A 35 -19.13 12.48 12.28
C GLN A 35 -18.19 13.14 11.26
N GLY A 36 -18.62 14.25 10.64
CA GLY A 36 -17.82 15.13 9.80
C GLY A 36 -17.14 14.44 8.60
N GLY A 37 -16.99 15.14 7.49
CA GLY A 37 -16.23 14.68 6.32
C GLY A 37 -14.71 14.57 6.61
N PRO A 38 -13.91 14.11 5.62
CA PRO A 38 -12.45 14.12 5.68
C PRO A 38 -11.89 15.51 5.99
N GLU A 39 -10.81 15.58 6.78
CA GLU A 39 -10.13 16.87 7.11
C GLU A 39 -9.43 17.44 5.87
N LYS A 40 -8.90 16.57 5.02
CA LYS A 40 -8.27 16.91 3.75
C LYS A 40 -8.92 16.06 2.66
N THR A 41 -9.49 16.72 1.65
CA THR A 41 -10.24 16.05 0.57
C THR A 41 -9.41 15.80 -0.69
N ALA A 42 -8.40 16.64 -0.95
CA ALA A 42 -7.50 16.47 -2.09
C ALA A 42 -6.19 15.83 -1.62
N LEU A 43 -5.87 14.65 -2.17
CA LEU A 43 -4.69 13.87 -1.81
C LEU A 43 -3.72 13.74 -2.98
N THR A 44 -2.43 13.86 -2.70
CA THR A 44 -1.35 13.44 -3.60
C THR A 44 -0.76 12.12 -3.09
N ILE A 45 -0.80 11.09 -3.93
CA ILE A 45 -0.37 9.74 -3.58
C ILE A 45 0.82 9.31 -4.44
N GLY A 46 1.93 8.97 -3.80
CA GLY A 46 3.09 8.36 -4.45
C GLY A 46 2.83 6.88 -4.73
N VAL A 47 2.94 6.45 -5.98
CA VAL A 47 2.69 5.07 -6.45
C VAL A 47 3.93 4.48 -7.10
N SER A 48 4.18 3.19 -6.91
CA SER A 48 5.25 2.48 -7.63
C SER A 48 4.77 2.05 -9.02
N PRO A 49 5.66 1.94 -10.03
CA PRO A 49 5.31 1.42 -11.36
C PRO A 49 5.19 -0.12 -11.36
N THR A 50 4.46 -0.67 -10.40
CA THR A 50 4.26 -2.12 -10.18
C THR A 50 2.79 -2.46 -10.00
N PRO A 51 2.35 -3.68 -10.30
CA PRO A 51 0.95 -4.09 -10.20
C PRO A 51 0.33 -3.89 -8.82
N SER A 52 1.15 -3.90 -7.77
CA SER A 52 0.71 -3.68 -6.40
C SER A 52 0.13 -2.28 -6.14
N SER A 53 0.34 -1.31 -7.05
CA SER A 53 -0.31 0.00 -6.98
C SER A 53 -1.76 0.01 -7.50
N ALA A 54 -2.20 -1.06 -8.18
CA ALA A 54 -3.51 -1.14 -8.82
C ALA A 54 -4.70 -0.78 -7.91
N PRO A 55 -4.74 -1.15 -6.60
CA PRO A 55 -5.89 -0.81 -5.76
C PRO A 55 -6.21 0.67 -5.69
N VAL A 56 -5.22 1.57 -5.73
CA VAL A 56 -5.47 3.03 -5.76
C VAL A 56 -6.14 3.45 -7.07
N PHE A 57 -5.68 2.93 -8.21
CA PHE A 57 -6.28 3.22 -9.52
C PHE A 57 -7.67 2.59 -9.68
N ILE A 58 -7.89 1.40 -9.12
CA ILE A 58 -9.22 0.77 -9.06
C ILE A 58 -10.16 1.65 -8.22
N ALA A 59 -9.73 2.10 -7.03
CA ALA A 59 -10.54 2.95 -6.15
C ALA A 59 -10.94 4.26 -6.83
N ASP A 60 -10.03 4.88 -7.58
CA ASP A 60 -10.29 6.11 -8.32
C ASP A 60 -11.30 5.85 -9.46
N ARG A 61 -11.03 4.89 -10.34
CA ARG A 61 -11.89 4.59 -11.49
C ARG A 61 -13.27 4.08 -11.11
N ARG A 62 -13.42 3.34 -10.03
CA ARG A 62 -14.71 2.84 -9.50
C ARG A 62 -15.43 3.89 -8.64
N GLY A 63 -14.84 5.09 -8.47
CA GLY A 63 -15.44 6.17 -7.71
C GLY A 63 -15.41 5.98 -6.19
N PHE A 64 -14.66 4.99 -5.67
CA PHE A 64 -14.63 4.71 -4.23
C PHE A 64 -14.03 5.86 -3.41
N PHE A 65 -13.02 6.55 -3.95
CA PHE A 65 -12.51 7.77 -3.32
C PHE A 65 -13.55 8.89 -3.30
N LYS A 66 -14.27 9.09 -4.41
CA LYS A 66 -15.33 10.12 -4.49
C LYS A 66 -16.47 9.86 -3.50
N GLU A 67 -16.89 8.60 -3.34
CA GLU A 67 -17.90 8.20 -2.35
C GLU A 67 -17.45 8.46 -0.90
N GLU A 68 -16.15 8.44 -0.64
CA GLU A 68 -15.54 8.78 0.64
C GLU A 68 -15.21 10.29 0.76
N GLY A 69 -15.57 11.11 -0.22
CA GLY A 69 -15.31 12.55 -0.24
C GLY A 69 -13.87 12.93 -0.57
N LEU A 70 -13.13 12.04 -1.24
CA LEU A 70 -11.73 12.26 -1.61
C LEU A 70 -11.57 12.46 -3.12
N THR A 71 -10.63 13.34 -3.47
CA THR A 71 -10.08 13.50 -4.83
C THR A 71 -8.60 13.14 -4.78
N VAL A 72 -8.14 12.28 -5.69
CA VAL A 72 -6.79 11.72 -5.66
C VAL A 72 -6.01 12.11 -6.91
N ARG A 73 -4.77 12.56 -6.72
CA ARG A 73 -3.75 12.70 -7.74
C ARG A 73 -2.61 11.74 -7.44
N THR A 74 -2.17 10.97 -8.42
CA THR A 74 -1.06 10.04 -8.28
C THR A 74 0.23 10.58 -8.91
N GLU A 75 1.38 10.28 -8.30
CA GLU A 75 2.71 10.52 -8.84
C GLU A 75 3.50 9.21 -8.80
N VAL A 76 4.11 8.81 -9.93
CA VAL A 76 4.99 7.63 -9.95
C VAL A 76 6.29 7.93 -9.23
N ILE A 77 6.67 7.06 -8.30
CA ILE A 77 7.90 7.14 -7.52
C ILE A 77 8.71 5.85 -7.67
N GLN A 78 10.04 5.96 -7.69
CA GLN A 78 10.93 4.80 -7.81
C GLN A 78 11.21 4.14 -6.47
N ALA A 79 11.33 4.93 -5.40
CA ALA A 79 11.52 4.46 -4.03
C ALA A 79 11.04 5.53 -3.04
N PRO A 80 10.53 5.15 -1.83
CA PRO A 80 10.06 6.12 -0.84
C PRO A 80 11.12 7.13 -0.42
N GLN A 81 12.38 6.71 -0.30
CA GLN A 81 13.49 7.58 0.09
C GLN A 81 13.67 8.78 -0.85
N THR A 82 13.38 8.62 -2.14
CA THR A 82 13.56 9.67 -3.15
C THR A 82 12.52 10.80 -3.03
N VAL A 83 11.41 10.55 -2.34
CA VAL A 83 10.31 11.50 -2.18
C VAL A 83 10.12 12.00 -0.74
N MET A 84 11.02 11.63 0.16
CA MET A 84 10.97 12.10 1.57
C MET A 84 10.83 13.63 1.70
N PRO A 85 11.51 14.48 0.92
CA PRO A 85 11.28 15.92 0.98
C PRO A 85 9.83 16.33 0.69
N LYS A 86 9.16 15.66 -0.27
CA LYS A 86 7.74 15.92 -0.60
C LYS A 86 6.79 15.44 0.51
N ILE A 87 7.13 14.35 1.17
CA ILE A 87 6.36 13.78 2.28
C ILE A 87 6.46 14.70 3.50
N LEU A 88 7.68 15.13 3.85
CA LEU A 88 7.93 15.97 5.02
C LEU A 88 7.38 17.39 4.88
N ASN A 89 7.38 17.96 3.67
CA ASN A 89 6.80 19.29 3.41
C ASN A 89 5.28 19.24 3.09
N GLY A 90 4.66 18.05 3.07
CA GLY A 90 3.21 17.89 2.88
C GLY A 90 2.71 18.05 1.43
N THR A 91 3.60 18.09 0.43
CA THR A 91 3.21 18.10 -0.99
C THR A 91 2.85 16.69 -1.51
N MET A 92 3.23 15.65 -0.78
CA MET A 92 2.76 14.27 -0.95
C MET A 92 2.17 13.79 0.38
N ASP A 93 0.97 13.24 0.35
CA ASP A 93 0.21 12.87 1.55
C ASP A 93 0.42 11.43 1.95
N ILE A 94 0.26 10.54 1.00
CA ILE A 94 0.34 9.09 1.16
C ILE A 94 1.31 8.57 0.11
N PHE A 95 2.08 7.57 0.46
CA PHE A 95 3.02 6.98 -0.47
C PHE A 95 3.07 5.47 -0.30
N LYS A 96 3.43 4.81 -1.37
CA LYS A 96 3.67 3.38 -1.39
C LYS A 96 5.12 3.08 -1.08
N GLY A 97 5.37 2.07 -0.27
CA GLY A 97 6.71 1.60 0.02
C GLY A 97 6.74 0.11 0.35
N SER A 98 7.85 -0.55 0.03
CA SER A 98 8.11 -1.86 0.59
C SER A 98 8.20 -1.75 2.12
N TYR A 99 7.77 -2.78 2.83
CA TYR A 99 7.86 -2.76 4.29
C TYR A 99 9.31 -2.61 4.77
N VAL A 100 10.27 -3.18 4.05
CA VAL A 100 11.71 -2.95 4.32
C VAL A 100 12.05 -1.47 4.27
N SER A 101 11.63 -0.76 3.22
CA SER A 101 11.88 0.70 3.10
C SER A 101 11.14 1.50 4.17
N LEU A 102 9.90 1.14 4.51
CA LEU A 102 9.11 1.84 5.55
C LEU A 102 9.73 1.67 6.94
N VAL A 103 10.19 0.46 7.26
CA VAL A 103 10.88 0.17 8.53
C VAL A 103 12.22 0.90 8.60
N ASN A 104 13.01 0.93 7.51
CA ASN A 104 14.26 1.68 7.45
C ASN A 104 14.06 3.19 7.64
N ILE A 105 13.02 3.78 7.07
CA ILE A 105 12.69 5.20 7.28
C ILE A 105 12.34 5.46 8.76
N GLN A 106 11.61 4.54 9.39
CA GLN A 106 11.25 4.61 10.80
C GLN A 106 12.49 4.48 11.70
N ASP A 107 13.33 3.46 11.44
CA ASP A 107 14.50 3.12 12.25
C ASP A 107 15.59 4.20 12.16
N SER A 108 15.85 4.72 10.96
CA SER A 108 16.80 5.83 10.75
C SER A 108 16.36 7.16 11.36
N GLY A 109 15.14 7.27 11.85
CA GLY A 109 14.57 8.51 12.38
C GLY A 109 14.29 9.58 11.31
N ALA A 110 14.37 9.24 10.02
CA ALA A 110 14.07 10.19 8.93
C ALA A 110 12.62 10.67 8.96
N ALA A 111 11.69 9.80 9.34
CA ALA A 111 10.30 10.15 9.66
C ALA A 111 9.65 9.06 10.53
N LYS A 112 8.68 9.45 11.36
CA LYS A 112 7.79 8.50 12.01
C LYS A 112 6.70 8.08 11.02
N ILE A 113 6.64 6.79 10.70
CA ILE A 113 5.78 6.22 9.67
C ILE A 113 4.56 5.53 10.27
N LYS A 114 3.41 5.74 9.67
CA LYS A 114 2.16 5.01 9.92
C LYS A 114 1.72 4.27 8.66
N ILE A 115 1.51 2.96 8.78
CA ILE A 115 1.01 2.08 7.72
C ILE A 115 -0.51 2.14 7.73
N LEU A 116 -1.09 2.61 6.63
CA LEU A 116 -2.53 2.80 6.48
C LEU A 116 -3.23 1.56 5.91
N HIS A 117 -2.59 0.87 4.96
CA HIS A 117 -3.18 -0.30 4.31
C HIS A 117 -2.09 -1.21 3.75
N ASP A 118 -2.33 -2.50 3.78
CA ASP A 118 -1.52 -3.50 3.08
C ASP A 118 -1.76 -3.41 1.58
N SER A 119 -0.77 -3.76 0.76
CA SER A 119 -0.93 -3.70 -0.68
C SER A 119 -0.69 -5.05 -1.35
N LEU A 120 0.47 -5.66 -1.15
CA LEU A 120 0.82 -6.94 -1.77
C LEU A 120 1.60 -7.83 -0.80
N ALA A 121 1.38 -9.14 -0.91
CA ALA A 121 2.23 -10.16 -0.30
C ALA A 121 2.86 -11.05 -1.38
N ALA A 122 3.99 -11.64 -1.05
CA ALA A 122 4.79 -12.48 -1.94
C ALA A 122 3.98 -13.68 -2.47
N ALA A 123 4.24 -13.99 -3.71
CA ALA A 123 3.86 -15.23 -4.36
C ALA A 123 4.97 -15.61 -5.35
N PRO A 124 5.14 -16.90 -5.67
CA PRO A 124 6.15 -17.33 -6.63
C PRO A 124 6.06 -16.59 -7.98
N GLY A 125 7.21 -16.27 -8.54
CA GLY A 125 7.32 -15.70 -9.88
C GLY A 125 7.10 -14.20 -10.01
N ILE A 126 6.84 -13.47 -8.90
CA ILE A 126 6.59 -12.00 -8.99
C ILE A 126 7.85 -11.16 -8.87
N ALA A 127 8.94 -11.71 -8.37
CA ALA A 127 10.25 -11.06 -8.29
C ALA A 127 11.37 -12.09 -8.20
N GLY A 128 12.52 -11.75 -8.75
CA GLY A 128 13.68 -12.62 -8.69
C GLY A 128 14.90 -12.06 -9.37
N VAL A 129 15.99 -12.78 -9.25
CA VAL A 129 17.24 -12.49 -9.94
C VAL A 129 17.20 -13.07 -11.33
N VAL A 130 17.41 -12.25 -12.33
CA VAL A 130 17.48 -12.64 -13.73
C VAL A 130 18.89 -12.42 -14.29
N VAL A 131 19.24 -13.24 -15.27
CA VAL A 131 20.46 -13.14 -16.08
C VAL A 131 20.08 -13.32 -17.55
N MET A 132 20.93 -12.87 -18.47
CA MET A 132 20.73 -13.18 -19.90
C MET A 132 20.87 -14.69 -20.16
N ASN A 133 20.21 -15.22 -21.20
CA ASN A 133 20.23 -16.66 -21.50
C ASN A 133 21.63 -17.21 -21.76
N ASP A 134 22.53 -16.41 -22.31
CA ASP A 134 23.94 -16.74 -22.59
C ASP A 134 24.87 -16.51 -21.39
N SER A 135 24.36 -16.04 -20.27
CA SER A 135 25.15 -15.83 -19.05
C SER A 135 25.76 -17.13 -18.54
N PRO A 136 27.03 -17.11 -18.10
CA PRO A 136 27.70 -18.26 -17.49
C PRO A 136 27.14 -18.63 -16.11
N LEU A 137 26.41 -17.70 -15.45
CA LEU A 137 25.81 -17.91 -14.12
C LEU A 137 24.66 -18.91 -14.24
N GLN A 138 24.75 -20.09 -13.62
CA GLN A 138 23.76 -21.17 -13.73
C GLN A 138 22.89 -21.35 -12.48
N GLY A 139 23.33 -20.80 -11.34
CA GLY A 139 22.60 -20.92 -10.08
C GLY A 139 22.98 -19.86 -9.06
N PRO A 140 22.29 -19.84 -7.90
CA PRO A 140 22.54 -18.83 -6.87
C PRO A 140 23.98 -18.78 -6.32
N LYS A 141 24.69 -19.91 -6.31
CA LYS A 141 26.12 -19.97 -5.89
C LYS A 141 27.05 -19.19 -6.81
N ASP A 142 26.71 -19.09 -8.09
CA ASP A 142 27.52 -18.39 -9.09
C ASP A 142 27.41 -16.87 -8.95
N LEU A 143 26.47 -16.37 -8.12
CA LEU A 143 26.34 -14.95 -7.83
C LEU A 143 27.49 -14.41 -6.96
N LYS A 144 28.33 -15.27 -6.42
CA LYS A 144 29.54 -14.86 -5.69
C LYS A 144 30.48 -14.06 -6.61
N GLY A 145 30.78 -12.82 -6.24
CA GLY A 145 31.60 -11.87 -7.02
C GLY A 145 30.81 -11.12 -8.09
N ALA A 146 29.55 -11.47 -8.34
CA ALA A 146 28.74 -10.83 -9.36
C ALA A 146 28.29 -9.41 -8.98
N THR A 147 28.15 -8.57 -10.02
CA THR A 147 27.53 -7.24 -9.92
C THR A 147 26.03 -7.38 -10.22
N ILE A 148 25.19 -7.06 -9.26
CA ILE A 148 23.71 -7.26 -9.32
C ILE A 148 23.01 -5.91 -9.28
N ALA A 149 22.23 -5.59 -10.32
CA ALA A 149 21.37 -4.42 -10.33
C ALA A 149 20.19 -4.57 -9.36
N VAL A 150 19.93 -3.52 -8.59
CA VAL A 150 18.74 -3.37 -7.72
C VAL A 150 18.18 -1.97 -7.91
N ASN A 151 16.88 -1.77 -7.65
CA ASN A 151 16.28 -0.42 -7.78
C ASN A 151 16.65 0.53 -6.64
N SER A 152 17.05 0.00 -5.50
CA SER A 152 17.51 0.75 -4.32
C SER A 152 18.34 -0.18 -3.44
N LEU A 153 19.31 0.36 -2.70
CA LEU A 153 20.00 -0.37 -1.64
C LEU A 153 19.09 -0.45 -0.38
N ASP A 154 19.40 -1.38 0.50
CA ASP A 154 18.74 -1.57 1.79
C ASP A 154 17.21 -1.65 1.67
N ASN A 155 16.75 -2.39 0.67
CA ASN A 155 15.34 -2.57 0.35
C ASN A 155 14.95 -4.06 0.29
N LEU A 156 13.71 -4.32 -0.15
CA LEU A 156 13.20 -5.69 -0.31
C LEU A 156 14.11 -6.56 -1.20
N GLY A 157 14.65 -6.00 -2.29
CA GLY A 157 15.50 -6.76 -3.23
C GLY A 157 16.77 -7.25 -2.59
N THR A 158 17.53 -6.35 -1.95
CA THR A 158 18.77 -6.73 -1.27
C THR A 158 18.51 -7.67 -0.10
N MET A 159 17.48 -7.41 0.71
CA MET A 159 17.13 -8.27 1.85
C MET A 159 16.70 -9.67 1.40
N SER A 160 15.79 -9.77 0.43
CA SER A 160 15.31 -11.08 -0.04
C SER A 160 16.42 -11.89 -0.69
N MET A 161 17.31 -11.24 -1.46
CA MET A 161 18.50 -11.91 -1.98
C MET A 161 19.43 -12.38 -0.86
N SER A 162 19.72 -11.56 0.15
CA SER A 162 20.55 -11.94 1.30
C SER A 162 19.99 -13.17 2.02
N ALA A 163 18.66 -13.21 2.22
CA ALA A 163 17.98 -14.36 2.83
C ALA A 163 18.15 -15.65 2.02
N HIS A 164 18.07 -15.55 0.69
CA HIS A 164 18.24 -16.72 -0.18
C HIS A 164 19.72 -17.13 -0.31
N LEU A 165 20.62 -16.17 -0.54
CA LEU A 165 22.04 -16.42 -0.75
C LEU A 165 22.69 -17.10 0.47
N LYS A 166 22.23 -16.79 1.69
CA LYS A 166 22.65 -17.48 2.92
C LYS A 166 22.44 -18.99 2.82
N ALA A 167 21.34 -19.46 2.22
CA ALA A 167 21.08 -20.87 2.04
C ALA A 167 22.03 -21.56 1.04
N TYR A 168 22.70 -20.77 0.21
CA TYR A 168 23.71 -21.22 -0.75
C TYR A 168 25.15 -20.91 -0.35
N GLU A 169 25.38 -20.50 0.93
CA GLU A 169 26.68 -20.19 1.50
C GLU A 169 27.38 -19.01 0.79
N VAL A 170 26.57 -18.07 0.22
CA VAL A 170 27.05 -16.82 -0.35
C VAL A 170 26.69 -15.69 0.62
N ALA A 171 27.70 -15.08 1.23
CA ALA A 171 27.49 -13.96 2.13
C ALA A 171 27.13 -12.68 1.34
N PRO A 172 26.33 -11.76 1.91
CA PRO A 172 25.89 -10.54 1.21
C PRO A 172 27.04 -9.65 0.73
N ASP A 173 28.15 -9.62 1.46
CA ASP A 173 29.37 -8.86 1.12
C ASP A 173 30.18 -9.50 -0.04
N GLN A 174 29.82 -10.71 -0.44
CA GLN A 174 30.42 -11.39 -1.58
C GLN A 174 29.72 -11.08 -2.92
N VAL A 175 28.67 -10.27 -2.90
CA VAL A 175 27.99 -9.75 -4.12
C VAL A 175 28.04 -8.24 -4.12
N LYS A 176 28.12 -7.65 -5.32
CA LYS A 176 28.15 -6.20 -5.47
C LYS A 176 26.79 -5.69 -5.94
N PHE A 177 26.03 -5.01 -5.07
CA PHE A 177 24.80 -4.35 -5.47
C PHE A 177 25.07 -2.97 -6.08
N VAL A 178 24.40 -2.67 -7.21
CA VAL A 178 24.44 -1.36 -7.87
C VAL A 178 23.02 -0.87 -8.13
N VAL A 179 22.79 0.42 -7.91
CA VAL A 179 21.46 1.01 -8.10
C VAL A 179 21.22 1.30 -9.56
N VAL A 180 20.19 0.65 -10.12
CA VAL A 180 19.69 0.84 -11.50
C VAL A 180 18.16 0.79 -11.44
N ASN A 181 17.47 1.82 -11.91
CA ASN A 181 16.01 1.82 -11.98
C ASN A 181 15.49 0.65 -12.80
N PHE A 182 14.32 0.11 -12.45
CA PHE A 182 13.75 -1.09 -13.08
C PHE A 182 13.73 -1.00 -14.62
N GLU A 183 13.33 0.16 -15.16
CA GLU A 183 13.23 0.40 -16.61
C GLU A 183 14.58 0.30 -17.34
N ALA A 184 15.67 0.55 -16.62
CA ALA A 184 17.03 0.53 -17.16
C ALA A 184 17.77 -0.80 -16.94
N GLN A 185 17.26 -1.69 -16.08
CA GLN A 185 17.98 -2.91 -15.68
C GLN A 185 18.16 -3.88 -16.86
N LEU A 186 17.14 -4.05 -17.72
CA LEU A 186 17.26 -4.93 -18.89
C LEU A 186 18.34 -4.44 -19.86
N ALA A 187 18.42 -3.13 -20.09
CA ALA A 187 19.49 -2.56 -20.92
C ALA A 187 20.87 -2.78 -20.28
N ALA A 188 20.97 -2.60 -18.96
CA ALA A 188 22.21 -2.85 -18.23
C ALA A 188 22.69 -4.32 -18.34
N LEU A 189 21.77 -5.29 -18.30
CA LEU A 189 22.07 -6.72 -18.54
C LEU A 189 22.56 -6.96 -19.96
N LYS A 190 21.83 -6.46 -20.98
CA LYS A 190 22.18 -6.64 -22.40
C LYS A 190 23.53 -6.02 -22.77
N GLU A 191 23.88 -4.92 -22.12
CA GLU A 191 25.15 -4.21 -22.31
C GLU A 191 26.28 -4.76 -21.42
N SER A 192 26.02 -5.84 -20.67
CA SER A 192 26.97 -6.45 -19.71
C SER A 192 27.54 -5.44 -18.70
N ARG A 193 26.79 -4.39 -18.35
CA ARG A 193 27.14 -3.45 -17.28
C ARG A 193 26.90 -4.05 -15.90
N VAL A 194 26.06 -5.07 -15.83
CA VAL A 194 25.79 -5.89 -14.66
C VAL A 194 25.68 -7.36 -15.06
N ASP A 195 26.04 -8.25 -14.16
CA ASP A 195 26.01 -9.70 -14.41
C ASP A 195 24.61 -10.29 -14.20
N ALA A 196 23.85 -9.70 -13.27
CA ALA A 196 22.48 -10.09 -12.91
C ALA A 196 21.66 -8.86 -12.53
N ALA A 197 20.33 -9.00 -12.48
CA ALA A 197 19.44 -7.96 -12.00
C ALA A 197 18.31 -8.55 -11.15
N TRP A 198 18.01 -7.92 -10.03
CA TRP A 198 16.80 -8.23 -9.27
C TRP A 198 15.64 -7.44 -9.84
N MET A 199 14.69 -8.14 -10.42
CA MET A 199 13.52 -7.55 -11.07
C MET A 199 12.23 -8.01 -10.41
N VAL A 200 11.22 -7.16 -10.51
CA VAL A 200 9.84 -7.43 -10.10
C VAL A 200 8.93 -7.36 -11.33
N GLU A 201 7.71 -7.90 -11.23
CA GLU A 201 6.72 -7.69 -12.28
C GLU A 201 6.35 -6.20 -12.42
N PRO A 202 6.16 -5.68 -13.63
CA PRO A 202 6.13 -6.36 -14.94
C PRO A 202 7.51 -6.50 -15.62
N PHE A 203 8.56 -5.97 -15.03
CA PHE A 203 9.91 -5.92 -15.62
C PHE A 203 10.53 -7.32 -15.74
N LEU A 204 10.20 -8.23 -14.81
CA LEU A 204 10.63 -9.61 -14.84
C LEU A 204 10.11 -10.33 -16.10
N SER A 205 8.82 -10.29 -16.36
CA SER A 205 8.23 -10.87 -17.57
C SER A 205 8.76 -10.23 -18.84
N ALA A 206 8.94 -8.90 -18.86
CA ALA A 206 9.52 -8.20 -20.00
C ALA A 206 10.97 -8.62 -20.28
N ALA A 207 11.78 -8.82 -19.23
CA ALA A 207 13.14 -9.31 -19.38
C ALA A 207 13.18 -10.74 -19.92
N GLN A 208 12.32 -11.63 -19.42
CA GLN A 208 12.22 -13.00 -19.91
C GLN A 208 11.80 -13.05 -21.40
N GLN A 209 10.84 -12.24 -21.81
CA GLN A 209 10.45 -12.12 -23.23
C GLN A 209 11.60 -11.60 -24.10
N ALA A 210 12.50 -10.81 -23.51
CA ALA A 210 13.66 -10.22 -24.22
C ALA A 210 14.93 -11.07 -24.15
N GLY A 211 14.85 -12.33 -23.72
CA GLY A 211 15.94 -13.33 -23.71
C GLY A 211 16.69 -13.39 -22.37
N ALA A 212 16.12 -12.94 -21.27
CA ALA A 212 16.62 -13.25 -19.94
C ALA A 212 15.96 -14.52 -19.37
N ARG A 213 16.58 -15.13 -18.36
CA ARG A 213 16.01 -16.23 -17.58
C ARG A 213 16.06 -15.94 -16.11
N LEU A 214 15.09 -16.47 -15.38
CA LEU A 214 15.05 -16.42 -13.93
C LEU A 214 16.13 -17.37 -13.36
N LEU A 215 17.05 -16.82 -12.58
CA LEU A 215 18.11 -17.56 -11.91
C LEU A 215 17.69 -17.96 -10.49
N LEU A 216 16.98 -17.06 -9.80
CA LEU A 216 16.54 -17.24 -8.41
C LEU A 216 15.21 -16.54 -8.19
N ASP A 217 14.17 -17.28 -7.83
CA ASP A 217 12.91 -16.69 -7.35
C ASP A 217 13.07 -16.26 -5.89
N THR A 218 12.94 -14.97 -5.64
CA THR A 218 13.12 -14.40 -4.31
C THR A 218 11.83 -14.29 -3.51
N ASN A 219 10.75 -14.96 -3.91
CA ASN A 219 9.45 -15.00 -3.20
C ASN A 219 9.05 -16.40 -2.78
N THR A 220 10.02 -17.28 -2.63
CA THR A 220 9.88 -18.66 -2.14
C THR A 220 10.73 -18.87 -0.90
N GLY A 221 10.65 -20.02 -0.26
CA GLY A 221 11.51 -20.40 0.86
C GLY A 221 11.50 -19.36 2.01
N PRO A 222 12.63 -18.70 2.32
CA PRO A 222 12.71 -17.79 3.46
C PRO A 222 11.72 -16.63 3.40
N THR A 223 11.31 -16.22 2.21
CA THR A 223 10.44 -15.08 1.93
C THR A 223 9.05 -15.49 1.44
N ASP A 224 8.69 -16.77 1.55
CA ASP A 224 7.36 -17.25 1.16
C ASP A 224 6.25 -16.53 1.92
N ALA A 225 5.22 -16.08 1.17
CA ALA A 225 4.08 -15.32 1.67
C ALA A 225 4.46 -14.08 2.52
N LEU A 226 5.68 -13.52 2.32
CA LEU A 226 6.13 -12.35 3.05
C LEU A 226 5.30 -11.12 2.61
N PRO A 227 4.82 -10.26 3.53
CA PRO A 227 4.30 -8.95 3.16
C PRO A 227 5.35 -8.14 2.41
N ILE A 228 4.99 -7.59 1.27
CA ILE A 228 5.94 -6.90 0.39
C ILE A 228 5.87 -5.40 0.62
N ASP A 229 4.70 -4.81 0.45
CA ASP A 229 4.52 -3.37 0.45
C ASP A 229 3.15 -2.94 0.97
N GLY A 230 3.07 -1.67 1.34
CA GLY A 230 1.86 -1.06 1.85
C GLY A 230 1.79 0.43 1.56
N TRP A 231 0.68 1.02 1.94
CA TRP A 231 0.42 2.45 1.86
C TRP A 231 0.73 3.08 3.21
N ALA A 232 1.49 4.16 3.19
CA ALA A 232 1.96 4.82 4.40
C ALA A 232 1.83 6.34 4.32
N ALA A 233 1.78 6.96 5.49
CA ALA A 233 1.90 8.40 5.69
C ALA A 233 2.77 8.66 6.92
N THR A 234 3.09 9.93 7.21
CA THR A 234 3.76 10.26 8.46
C THR A 234 2.79 10.20 9.65
N GLU A 235 3.33 9.96 10.85
CA GLU A 235 2.54 10.01 12.09
C GLU A 235 1.85 11.37 12.26
N GLU A 236 2.57 12.46 11.98
CA GLU A 236 2.01 13.82 12.03
C GLU A 236 0.84 14.00 11.06
N TRP A 237 0.96 13.50 9.83
CA TRP A 237 -0.12 13.58 8.85
C TRP A 237 -1.35 12.79 9.31
N THR A 238 -1.17 11.57 9.80
CA THR A 238 -2.27 10.72 10.29
C THR A 238 -2.96 11.30 11.53
N ALA A 239 -2.19 11.92 12.42
CA ALA A 239 -2.73 12.59 13.60
C ALA A 239 -3.58 13.82 13.24
N ARG A 240 -3.18 14.58 12.20
CA ARG A 240 -3.94 15.73 11.71
C ARG A 240 -5.14 15.37 10.84
N HIS A 241 -5.14 14.20 10.20
CA HIS A 241 -6.13 13.81 9.20
C HIS A 241 -6.71 12.39 9.45
N PRO A 242 -7.18 12.08 10.68
CA PRO A 242 -7.61 10.71 11.01
C PRO A 242 -8.85 10.26 10.21
N ARG A 243 -9.81 11.15 9.90
CA ARG A 243 -10.98 10.79 9.09
C ARG A 243 -10.62 10.62 7.62
N THR A 244 -9.67 11.42 7.13
CA THR A 244 -9.11 11.27 5.77
C THR A 244 -8.38 9.94 5.62
N ALA A 245 -7.54 9.56 6.60
CA ALA A 245 -6.87 8.25 6.63
C ALA A 245 -7.89 7.10 6.62
N ALA A 246 -8.93 7.19 7.44
CA ALA A 246 -10.00 6.20 7.49
C ALA A 246 -10.79 6.12 6.16
N ALA A 247 -11.06 7.24 5.50
CA ALA A 247 -11.71 7.30 4.20
C ALA A 247 -10.83 6.64 3.11
N PHE A 248 -9.54 6.94 3.09
CA PHE A 248 -8.56 6.27 2.23
C PHE A 248 -8.55 4.76 2.45
N GLN A 249 -8.46 4.31 3.72
CA GLN A 249 -8.47 2.89 4.07
C GLN A 249 -9.73 2.17 3.57
N ARG A 250 -10.93 2.78 3.71
CA ARG A 250 -12.18 2.17 3.22
C ARG A 250 -12.22 2.06 1.71
N ALA A 251 -11.83 3.11 0.99
CA ALA A 251 -11.78 3.12 -0.47
C ALA A 251 -10.80 2.05 -1.00
N VAL A 252 -9.57 2.00 -0.47
CA VAL A 252 -8.56 1.02 -0.87
C VAL A 252 -8.97 -0.39 -0.49
N SER A 253 -9.58 -0.62 0.68
CA SER A 253 -10.09 -1.94 1.08
C SER A 253 -11.12 -2.50 0.10
N ARG A 254 -12.00 -1.65 -0.45
CA ARG A 254 -12.97 -2.04 -1.49
C ARG A 254 -12.27 -2.43 -2.79
N ALA A 255 -11.31 -1.62 -3.21
CA ALA A 255 -10.50 -1.87 -4.41
C ALA A 255 -9.65 -3.14 -4.28
N GLN A 256 -9.07 -3.36 -3.11
CA GLN A 256 -8.26 -4.54 -2.81
C GLN A 256 -9.09 -5.84 -2.98
N ARG A 257 -10.35 -5.84 -2.52
CA ARG A 257 -11.26 -6.99 -2.73
C ARG A 257 -11.52 -7.27 -4.20
N LEU A 258 -11.68 -6.24 -5.04
CA LEU A 258 -11.81 -6.41 -6.48
C LEU A 258 -10.53 -6.95 -7.11
N ALA A 259 -9.37 -6.44 -6.70
CA ALA A 259 -8.07 -6.90 -7.18
C ALA A 259 -7.83 -8.40 -6.91
N VAL A 260 -8.35 -8.93 -5.78
CA VAL A 260 -8.26 -10.37 -5.45
C VAL A 260 -9.09 -11.22 -6.40
N THR A 261 -10.29 -10.77 -6.77
CA THR A 261 -11.30 -11.63 -7.40
C THR A 261 -11.40 -11.43 -8.91
N ASP A 262 -10.89 -10.33 -9.44
CA ASP A 262 -11.09 -9.96 -10.84
C ASP A 262 -9.79 -9.47 -11.50
N ARG A 263 -9.15 -10.38 -12.23
CA ARG A 263 -7.94 -10.10 -13.01
C ARG A 263 -8.18 -9.06 -14.11
N ALA A 264 -9.38 -9.02 -14.69
CA ALA A 264 -9.71 -8.06 -15.75
C ALA A 264 -9.66 -6.62 -15.22
N VAL A 265 -10.06 -6.39 -13.97
CA VAL A 265 -9.96 -5.07 -13.33
C VAL A 265 -8.49 -4.62 -13.19
N LEU A 266 -7.59 -5.55 -12.87
CA LEU A 266 -6.14 -5.25 -12.87
C LEU A 266 -5.66 -4.89 -14.28
N ALA A 267 -6.08 -5.65 -15.29
CA ALA A 267 -5.72 -5.40 -16.69
C ALA A 267 -6.30 -4.09 -17.26
N GLU A 268 -7.35 -3.53 -16.64
CA GLU A 268 -7.85 -2.20 -16.98
C GLU A 268 -6.98 -1.07 -16.43
N VAL A 269 -6.37 -1.24 -15.25
CA VAL A 269 -5.73 -0.13 -14.54
C VAL A 269 -4.20 -0.16 -14.60
N VAL A 270 -3.57 -1.33 -14.61
CA VAL A 270 -2.09 -1.44 -14.62
C VAL A 270 -1.46 -0.71 -15.81
N PRO A 271 -2.02 -0.76 -17.04
CA PRO A 271 -1.48 -0.01 -18.18
C PRO A 271 -1.54 1.53 -18.03
N LEU A 272 -2.29 2.06 -17.07
CA LEU A 272 -2.43 3.51 -16.88
C LEU A 272 -1.20 4.16 -16.26
N TYR A 273 -0.39 3.39 -15.54
CA TYR A 273 0.77 3.89 -14.80
C TYR A 273 2.04 3.05 -15.01
N THR A 274 1.93 2.00 -15.81
CA THR A 274 3.04 1.19 -16.30
C THR A 274 2.97 1.16 -17.83
N GLN A 275 4.02 0.68 -18.48
CA GLN A 275 4.00 0.45 -19.93
C GLN A 275 3.56 -0.99 -20.29
N THR A 276 2.95 -1.71 -19.34
CA THR A 276 2.57 -3.11 -19.50
C THR A 276 1.27 -3.22 -20.30
N PRO A 277 1.25 -3.92 -21.44
CA PRO A 277 0.04 -4.16 -22.20
C PRO A 277 -1.00 -4.98 -21.41
N LYS A 278 -2.26 -4.80 -21.72
CA LYS A 278 -3.37 -5.45 -21.02
C LYS A 278 -3.30 -6.99 -21.05
N ASP A 279 -2.89 -7.56 -22.16
CA ASP A 279 -2.71 -9.00 -22.34
C ASP A 279 -1.56 -9.57 -21.50
N ALA A 280 -0.46 -8.83 -21.38
CA ALA A 280 0.63 -9.18 -20.47
C ALA A 280 0.18 -9.16 -19.00
N VAL A 281 -0.64 -8.18 -18.58
CA VAL A 281 -1.23 -8.16 -17.24
C VAL A 281 -2.09 -9.40 -16.99
N MET A 282 -2.79 -9.91 -18.00
CA MET A 282 -3.62 -11.11 -17.85
C MET A 282 -2.82 -12.39 -17.58
N THR A 283 -1.57 -12.45 -18.01
CA THR A 283 -0.73 -13.68 -17.97
C THR A 283 0.44 -13.65 -17.00
N MET A 284 1.00 -12.45 -16.68
CA MET A 284 2.14 -12.33 -15.76
C MET A 284 1.84 -12.88 -14.36
N ALA A 285 2.87 -13.26 -13.61
CA ALA A 285 2.71 -13.62 -12.21
C ALA A 285 2.16 -12.45 -11.40
N MET A 286 1.38 -12.75 -10.38
CA MET A 286 0.77 -11.75 -9.51
C MET A 286 0.89 -12.19 -8.06
N GLY A 287 1.32 -11.28 -7.20
CA GLY A 287 1.28 -11.47 -5.76
C GLY A 287 -0.15 -11.54 -5.23
N THR A 288 -0.29 -11.88 -3.99
CA THR A 288 -1.59 -11.85 -3.32
C THR A 288 -1.91 -10.44 -2.83
N PHE A 289 -3.17 -10.02 -2.97
CA PHE A 289 -3.67 -8.74 -2.47
C PHE A 289 -4.34 -8.95 -1.11
N PRO A 290 -3.66 -8.67 0.03
CA PRO A 290 -4.25 -8.92 1.34
C PRO A 290 -5.43 -7.98 1.59
N THR A 291 -6.53 -8.52 2.11
CA THR A 291 -7.72 -7.71 2.42
C THR A 291 -7.76 -7.22 3.87
N SER A 292 -6.72 -7.49 4.63
CA SER A 292 -6.58 -7.05 6.04
C SER A 292 -5.17 -6.51 6.28
N LEU A 293 -5.07 -5.46 7.08
CA LEU A 293 -3.82 -4.95 7.62
C LEU A 293 -3.51 -5.70 8.94
N ASN A 294 -2.39 -6.41 9.00
CA ASN A 294 -2.02 -7.27 10.13
C ASN A 294 -0.58 -7.01 10.57
N ALA A 295 -0.41 -6.40 11.74
CA ALA A 295 0.89 -6.06 12.30
C ALA A 295 1.80 -7.28 12.51
N THR A 296 1.25 -8.42 13.00
CA THR A 296 2.03 -9.65 13.24
C THR A 296 2.62 -10.18 11.94
N ARG A 297 1.87 -10.12 10.84
CA ARG A 297 2.36 -10.54 9.54
C ARG A 297 3.48 -9.62 9.04
N ILE A 298 3.33 -8.30 9.21
CA ILE A 298 4.34 -7.32 8.80
C ILE A 298 5.57 -7.39 9.71
N GLN A 299 5.40 -7.76 10.99
CA GLN A 299 6.52 -7.94 11.94
C GLN A 299 7.57 -8.93 11.42
N ARG A 300 7.15 -9.98 10.66
CA ARG A 300 8.11 -10.91 10.04
C ARG A 300 9.13 -10.22 9.15
N VAL A 301 8.77 -9.11 8.49
CA VAL A 301 9.70 -8.35 7.66
C VAL A 301 10.76 -7.68 8.55
N ALA A 302 10.36 -7.00 9.61
CA ALA A 302 11.29 -6.37 10.54
C ALA A 302 12.18 -7.40 11.27
N ASP A 303 11.64 -8.57 11.58
CA ASP A 303 12.41 -9.66 12.20
C ASP A 303 13.50 -10.19 11.24
N LEU A 304 13.18 -10.38 9.96
CA LEU A 304 14.15 -10.74 8.92
C LEU A 304 15.19 -9.62 8.72
N MET A 305 14.76 -8.36 8.70
CA MET A 305 15.67 -7.22 8.60
C MET A 305 16.69 -7.22 9.75
N TYR A 306 16.22 -7.47 10.98
CA TYR A 306 17.11 -7.60 12.13
C TYR A 306 18.05 -8.81 12.02
N GLU A 307 17.53 -9.97 11.61
CA GLU A 307 18.33 -11.19 11.42
C GLU A 307 19.45 -11.01 10.39
N PHE A 308 19.16 -10.27 9.30
CA PHE A 308 20.14 -10.05 8.22
C PHE A 308 20.96 -8.76 8.37
N GLY A 309 20.88 -8.08 9.53
CA GLY A 309 21.72 -6.93 9.85
C GLY A 309 21.31 -5.63 9.15
N TYR A 310 20.07 -5.53 8.68
CA TYR A 310 19.49 -4.28 8.14
C TYR A 310 19.00 -3.35 9.25
N LEU A 311 18.87 -3.84 10.47
CA LEU A 311 18.47 -3.09 11.66
C LEU A 311 19.47 -3.37 12.79
N GLU A 312 19.83 -2.33 13.54
CA GLU A 312 20.67 -2.46 14.74
C GLU A 312 19.87 -3.00 15.93
N SER A 313 18.58 -2.75 15.96
CA SER A 313 17.66 -3.19 17.00
C SER A 313 16.32 -3.64 16.44
N LYS A 314 15.53 -4.38 17.25
CA LYS A 314 14.19 -4.81 16.85
C LYS A 314 13.23 -3.63 16.80
N VAL A 315 12.49 -3.51 15.71
CA VAL A 315 11.43 -2.51 15.52
C VAL A 315 10.07 -3.15 15.83
N ASP A 316 9.26 -2.49 16.66
CA ASP A 316 7.86 -2.87 16.90
C ASP A 316 6.96 -2.30 15.81
N VAL A 317 6.57 -3.15 14.87
CA VAL A 317 5.69 -2.80 13.76
C VAL A 317 4.26 -2.49 14.23
N ALA A 318 3.81 -3.03 15.38
CA ALA A 318 2.47 -2.76 15.88
C ALA A 318 2.26 -1.25 16.13
N SER A 319 3.30 -0.55 16.57
CA SER A 319 3.28 0.91 16.77
C SER A 319 3.15 1.70 15.45
N MET A 320 3.48 1.09 14.32
CA MET A 320 3.42 1.70 12.99
C MET A 320 2.06 1.52 12.30
N VAL A 321 1.23 0.58 12.72
CA VAL A 321 -0.02 0.22 12.04
C VAL A 321 -1.18 1.09 12.51
N VAL A 322 -1.94 1.65 11.55
CA VAL A 322 -3.21 2.34 11.81
C VAL A 322 -4.36 1.35 11.60
N PRO A 323 -5.14 1.02 12.64
CA PRO A 323 -6.27 0.10 12.50
C PRO A 323 -7.26 0.54 11.42
N ILE A 324 -7.77 -0.41 10.64
CA ILE A 324 -8.82 -0.12 9.66
C ILE A 324 -10.15 -0.02 10.39
N PRO A 325 -10.92 1.09 10.26
CA PRO A 325 -12.19 1.26 10.95
C PRO A 325 -13.21 0.19 10.57
N GLY A 326 -13.91 -0.36 11.57
CA GLY A 326 -15.02 -1.31 11.37
C GLY A 326 -14.59 -2.75 11.11
N ARG A 327 -13.38 -3.12 11.51
CA ARG A 327 -12.92 -4.52 11.56
C ARG A 327 -12.50 -4.94 12.95
#